data_c2b6f170569bb439480ab4262082a6f6
#
_entry.id   c2b6f170569bb439480ab4262082a6f6
#
_cell.length_a   1.000
_cell.length_b   1.000
_cell.length_c   1.000
_cell.angle_alpha   90.00
_cell.angle_beta   90.00
_cell.angle_gamma   90.00
#
_symmetry.space_group_name_H-M   'P 1'
#
loop_
_entity.id
_entity.type
_entity.pdbx_description
1 polymer ?
#
loop_
_entity_poly.entity_id
_entity_poly.type
_entity_poly.pdbx_seq_one_letter_code
_entity_poly.pdbx_strand_id
1 'polypeptide(L)'
;MTVTIKDLEAFADGWNRHDVDFLMTFMAEDCVFETSTGPEAAGKRYVGREQVRDGFAGVFRRFPDVHFGDARHFVSGDRGLSEWLFTATTTDGKKIEVTGCDVFTFKGDKIAVKNSYLKNRTA
;
A
#
# COMPACT_ATOMS: atom_id res chain seq x y z
N MET A 1 -4.93 -9.94 19.86
CA MET A 1 -5.65 -9.67 18.59
C MET A 1 -4.63 -9.40 17.52
N THR A 2 -4.90 -9.82 16.31
CA THR A 2 -4.00 -9.64 15.18
C THR A 2 -4.79 -9.10 13.98
N VAL A 3 -4.07 -8.61 12.97
CA VAL A 3 -4.69 -8.20 11.70
C VAL A 3 -5.25 -9.44 11.00
N THR A 4 -6.46 -9.32 10.46
CA THR A 4 -7.17 -10.41 9.80
C THR A 4 -7.25 -10.17 8.30
N ILE A 5 -7.66 -11.19 7.55
CA ILE A 5 -7.94 -11.04 6.11
C ILE A 5 -9.03 -9.98 5.88
N LYS A 6 -10.06 -9.94 6.74
CA LYS A 6 -11.10 -8.91 6.64
C LYS A 6 -10.54 -7.51 6.82
N ASP A 7 -9.56 -7.35 7.70
CA ASP A 7 -8.89 -6.05 7.88
C ASP A 7 -8.16 -5.66 6.60
N LEU A 8 -7.47 -6.59 5.95
CA LEU A 8 -6.77 -6.30 4.70
C LEU A 8 -7.73 -6.00 3.56
N GLU A 9 -8.89 -6.68 3.52
CA GLU A 9 -9.95 -6.36 2.55
C GLU A 9 -10.45 -4.93 2.74
N ALA A 10 -10.70 -4.54 3.98
CA ALA A 10 -11.16 -3.18 4.30
C ALA A 10 -10.09 -2.14 3.98
N PHE A 11 -8.83 -2.45 4.27
CA PHE A 11 -7.70 -1.58 3.95
C PHE A 11 -7.59 -1.36 2.43
N ALA A 12 -7.69 -2.45 1.64
CA ALA A 12 -7.67 -2.36 0.18
C ALA A 12 -8.84 -1.52 -0.34
N ASP A 13 -10.03 -1.69 0.25
CA ASP A 13 -11.19 -0.88 -0.12
C ASP A 13 -10.94 0.60 0.17
N GLY A 14 -10.30 0.92 1.28
CA GLY A 14 -9.90 2.29 1.60
C GLY A 14 -8.96 2.89 0.57
N TRP A 15 -8.02 2.10 0.05
CA TRP A 15 -7.15 2.53 -1.04
C TRP A 15 -7.96 2.87 -2.29
N ASN A 16 -8.93 2.02 -2.65
CA ASN A 16 -9.75 2.23 -3.86
C ASN A 16 -10.72 3.41 -3.70
N ARG A 17 -11.08 3.75 -2.47
CA ARG A 17 -11.89 4.96 -2.19
C ARG A 17 -11.02 6.20 -2.02
N HIS A 18 -9.69 6.06 -2.04
CA HIS A 18 -8.73 7.16 -1.83
C HIS A 18 -8.94 7.86 -0.48
N ASP A 19 -9.22 7.09 0.56
CA ASP A 19 -9.56 7.62 1.88
C ASP A 19 -8.38 7.51 2.84
N VAL A 20 -7.52 8.52 2.85
CA VAL A 20 -6.28 8.53 3.64
C VAL A 20 -6.60 8.43 5.14
N ASP A 21 -7.62 9.14 5.61
CA ASP A 21 -7.97 9.10 7.04
C ASP A 21 -8.34 7.69 7.47
N PHE A 22 -9.14 7.00 6.65
CA PHE A 22 -9.54 5.63 6.93
C PHE A 22 -8.33 4.69 6.94
N LEU A 23 -7.45 4.83 5.95
CA LEU A 23 -6.24 4.00 5.86
C LEU A 23 -5.37 4.15 7.10
N MET A 24 -5.23 5.37 7.61
CA MET A 24 -4.39 5.62 8.78
C MET A 24 -4.93 4.97 10.06
N THR A 25 -6.23 4.65 10.12
CA THR A 25 -6.78 3.95 11.29
C THR A 25 -6.22 2.53 11.43
N PHE A 26 -5.67 1.96 10.36
CA PHE A 26 -5.07 0.62 10.38
C PHE A 26 -3.60 0.63 10.79
N MET A 27 -2.95 1.80 10.80
CA MET A 27 -1.50 1.90 10.94
C MET A 27 -1.07 2.04 12.39
N ALA A 28 0.02 1.35 12.76
CA ALA A 28 0.62 1.46 14.08
C ALA A 28 1.25 2.85 14.29
N GLU A 29 1.51 3.21 15.55
CA GLU A 29 2.15 4.48 15.90
C GLU A 29 3.51 4.66 15.22
N ASP A 30 4.31 3.61 15.20
CA ASP A 30 5.66 3.61 14.65
C ASP A 30 5.69 2.95 13.25
N CYS A 31 4.64 3.14 12.48
CA CYS A 31 4.51 2.50 11.17
C CYS A 31 5.54 3.00 10.16
N VAL A 32 5.74 2.16 9.13
CA VAL A 32 6.65 2.44 8.01
C VAL A 32 5.93 2.08 6.70
N PHE A 33 6.07 2.95 5.71
CA PHE A 33 5.66 2.69 4.34
C PHE A 33 6.89 2.68 3.45
N GLU A 34 7.13 1.55 2.79
CA GLU A 34 8.24 1.38 1.86
C GLU A 34 7.66 1.30 0.45
N THR A 35 8.00 2.27 -0.40
CA THR A 35 7.44 2.36 -1.74
C THR A 35 8.14 1.41 -2.71
N SER A 36 7.50 1.17 -3.85
CA SER A 36 8.02 0.23 -4.85
C SER A 36 9.22 0.78 -5.64
N THR A 37 9.44 2.08 -5.61
CA THR A 37 10.58 2.73 -6.27
C THR A 37 11.16 3.79 -5.37
N GLY A 38 12.45 4.02 -5.48
CA GLY A 38 13.12 5.05 -4.70
C GLY A 38 14.62 4.88 -4.73
N PRO A 39 15.34 5.74 -4.01
CA PRO A 39 16.81 5.76 -4.07
C PRO A 39 17.49 4.71 -3.21
N GLU A 40 16.73 3.98 -2.39
CA GLU A 40 17.30 3.01 -1.44
C GLU A 40 16.89 1.58 -1.83
N ALA A 41 17.52 0.60 -1.23
CA ALA A 41 17.20 -0.80 -1.48
C ALA A 41 15.73 -1.12 -1.17
N ALA A 42 15.15 -0.46 -0.17
CA ALA A 42 13.75 -0.63 0.21
C ALA A 42 12.83 0.39 -0.49
N GLY A 43 13.25 1.02 -1.57
CA GLY A 43 12.51 2.09 -2.24
C GLY A 43 12.71 3.41 -1.52
N LYS A 44 11.62 4.14 -1.28
CA LYS A 44 11.62 5.29 -0.40
C LYS A 44 10.85 4.92 0.87
N ARG A 45 11.44 5.21 2.03
CA ARG A 45 10.84 4.88 3.32
C ARG A 45 10.23 6.13 3.95
N TYR A 46 8.97 6.01 4.33
CA TYR A 46 8.26 6.98 5.16
C TYR A 46 8.14 6.37 6.55
N VAL A 47 8.57 7.08 7.58
CA VAL A 47 8.64 6.55 8.95
C VAL A 47 7.80 7.40 9.89
N GLY A 48 6.92 6.74 10.65
CA GLY A 48 5.99 7.39 11.57
C GLY A 48 4.71 7.82 10.89
N ARG A 49 3.68 8.04 11.68
CA ARG A 49 2.31 8.28 11.17
C ARG A 49 2.23 9.50 10.26
N GLU A 50 2.90 10.58 10.62
CA GLU A 50 2.84 11.81 9.82
C GLU A 50 3.46 11.59 8.43
N GLN A 51 4.66 11.03 8.38
CA GLN A 51 5.31 10.75 7.11
C GLN A 51 4.56 9.71 6.29
N VAL A 52 4.05 8.66 6.92
CA VAL A 52 3.29 7.61 6.23
C VAL A 52 2.03 8.20 5.61
N ARG A 53 1.33 9.06 6.35
CA ARG A 53 0.16 9.77 5.82
C ARG A 53 0.52 10.56 4.56
N ASP A 54 1.63 11.30 4.61
CA ASP A 54 2.10 12.07 3.46
C ASP A 54 2.44 11.15 2.28
N GLY A 55 3.04 9.99 2.56
CA GLY A 55 3.37 9.01 1.54
C GLY A 55 2.12 8.44 0.86
N PHE A 56 1.10 8.11 1.64
CA PHE A 56 -0.18 7.61 1.11
C PHE A 56 -0.85 8.69 0.26
N ALA A 57 -0.95 9.90 0.77
CA ALA A 57 -1.53 11.02 0.03
C ALA A 57 -0.77 11.29 -1.27
N GLY A 58 0.56 11.10 -1.25
CA GLY A 58 1.41 11.26 -2.43
C GLY A 58 1.08 10.29 -3.55
N VAL A 59 0.67 9.06 -3.22
CA VAL A 59 0.23 8.09 -4.22
C VAL A 59 -0.99 8.62 -4.97
N PHE A 60 -1.97 9.16 -4.25
CA PHE A 60 -3.20 9.70 -4.85
C PHE A 60 -2.92 10.97 -5.66
N ARG A 61 -1.92 11.77 -5.28
CA ARG A 61 -1.52 12.95 -6.07
C ARG A 61 -0.87 12.55 -7.38
N ARG A 62 0.02 11.54 -7.35
CA ARG A 62 0.70 11.07 -8.57
C ARG A 62 -0.23 10.28 -9.49
N PHE A 63 -1.17 9.57 -8.91
CA PHE A 63 -2.07 8.67 -9.64
C PHE A 63 -3.51 8.92 -9.18
N PRO A 64 -4.14 10.03 -9.67
CA PRO A 64 -5.49 10.39 -9.19
C PRO A 64 -6.57 9.34 -9.45
N ASP A 65 -6.34 8.42 -10.38
CA ASP A 65 -7.26 7.34 -10.73
C ASP A 65 -6.76 5.96 -10.29
N VAL A 66 -5.81 5.89 -9.37
CA VAL A 66 -5.23 4.60 -8.96
C VAL A 66 -6.30 3.65 -8.45
N HIS A 67 -6.20 2.40 -8.89
CA HIS A 67 -7.09 1.33 -8.46
C HIS A 67 -6.30 0.05 -8.26
N PHE A 68 -6.63 -0.68 -7.20
CA PHE A 68 -6.03 -1.97 -6.86
C PHE A 68 -7.11 -3.03 -7.06
N GLY A 69 -7.06 -3.74 -8.20
CA GLY A 69 -8.08 -4.70 -8.60
C GLY A 69 -7.70 -6.15 -8.29
N ASP A 70 -8.71 -7.02 -8.30
CA ASP A 70 -8.54 -8.47 -8.17
C ASP A 70 -7.72 -8.85 -6.93
N ALA A 71 -7.93 -8.17 -5.83
CA ALA A 71 -7.10 -8.33 -4.63
C ALA A 71 -7.26 -9.69 -3.99
N ARG A 72 -6.15 -10.28 -3.57
CA ARG A 72 -6.10 -11.51 -2.78
C ARG A 72 -5.25 -11.25 -1.54
N HIS A 73 -5.72 -11.75 -0.41
CA HIS A 73 -5.09 -11.45 0.89
C HIS A 73 -4.72 -12.73 1.62
N PHE A 74 -3.54 -12.71 2.23
CA PHE A 74 -3.00 -13.83 2.99
C PHE A 74 -2.49 -13.30 4.32
N VAL A 75 -2.73 -14.04 5.40
CA VAL A 75 -2.23 -13.67 6.74
C VAL A 75 -1.63 -14.91 7.37
N SER A 76 -0.45 -14.75 7.93
CA SER A 76 0.24 -15.80 8.69
C SER A 76 0.95 -15.14 9.88
N GLY A 77 0.38 -15.29 11.08
CA GLY A 77 0.92 -14.68 12.29
C GLY A 77 1.02 -13.17 12.16
N ASP A 78 2.22 -12.63 12.33
CA ASP A 78 2.49 -11.19 12.25
C ASP A 78 2.89 -10.72 10.85
N ARG A 79 2.68 -11.56 9.83
CA ARG A 79 3.00 -11.21 8.44
C ARG A 79 1.76 -11.37 7.57
N GLY A 80 1.68 -10.54 6.55
CA GLY A 80 0.57 -10.59 5.59
C GLY A 80 1.01 -10.20 4.20
N LEU A 81 0.15 -10.51 3.23
CA LEU A 81 0.37 -10.21 1.82
C LEU A 81 -0.96 -9.85 1.17
N SER A 82 -0.94 -8.78 0.39
CA SER A 82 -2.06 -8.48 -0.52
C SER A 82 -1.50 -8.41 -1.93
N GLU A 83 -2.03 -9.24 -2.83
CA GLU A 83 -1.69 -9.21 -4.25
C GLU A 83 -2.82 -8.51 -5.00
N TRP A 84 -2.47 -7.70 -6.00
CA TRP A 84 -3.49 -6.96 -6.75
C TRP A 84 -2.97 -6.55 -8.13
N LEU A 85 -3.90 -6.13 -8.98
CA LEU A 85 -3.60 -5.49 -10.26
C LEU A 85 -3.66 -3.98 -10.05
N PHE A 86 -2.52 -3.33 -10.23
CA PHE A 86 -2.40 -1.88 -10.10
C PHE A 86 -2.70 -1.24 -11.45
N THR A 87 -3.69 -0.36 -11.47
CA THR A 87 -4.00 0.44 -12.67
C THR A 87 -3.99 1.91 -12.29
N ALA A 88 -3.41 2.73 -13.15
CA ALA A 88 -3.30 4.16 -12.92
C ALA A 88 -2.99 4.88 -14.21
N THR A 89 -3.15 6.21 -14.19
CA THR A 89 -2.71 7.08 -15.27
C THR A 89 -1.72 8.08 -14.70
N THR A 90 -0.57 8.22 -15.31
CA THR A 90 0.43 9.21 -14.90
C THR A 90 -0.05 10.62 -15.23
N THR A 91 0.60 11.62 -14.66
CA THR A 91 0.24 13.03 -14.90
C THR A 91 0.43 13.45 -16.36
N ASP A 92 1.30 12.75 -17.10
CA ASP A 92 1.48 12.98 -18.55
C ASP A 92 0.57 12.09 -19.42
N GLY A 93 -0.40 11.42 -18.83
CA GLY A 93 -1.42 10.65 -19.55
C GLY A 93 -1.07 9.22 -19.90
N LYS A 94 0.06 8.71 -19.42
CA LYS A 94 0.48 7.32 -19.68
C LYS A 94 -0.28 6.36 -18.78
N LYS A 95 -0.89 5.33 -19.37
CA LYS A 95 -1.60 4.30 -18.60
C LYS A 95 -0.63 3.24 -18.09
N ILE A 96 -0.82 2.84 -16.82
CA ILE A 96 -0.06 1.78 -16.17
C ILE A 96 -1.03 0.65 -15.81
N GLU A 97 -0.62 -0.59 -16.09
CA GLU A 97 -1.34 -1.79 -15.69
C GLU A 97 -0.32 -2.87 -15.39
N VAL A 98 -0.09 -3.12 -14.10
CA VAL A 98 0.90 -4.10 -13.66
C VAL A 98 0.39 -4.83 -12.43
N THR A 99 0.85 -6.06 -12.23
CA THR A 99 0.59 -6.74 -10.97
C THR A 99 1.61 -6.32 -9.92
N GLY A 100 1.21 -6.39 -8.67
CA GLY A 100 2.08 -6.08 -7.56
C GLY A 100 1.55 -6.67 -6.27
N CYS A 101 2.22 -6.34 -5.19
CA CYS A 101 1.80 -6.79 -3.87
C CYS A 101 2.31 -5.87 -2.78
N ASP A 102 1.64 -5.94 -1.65
CA ASP A 102 2.14 -5.39 -0.39
C ASP A 102 2.54 -6.54 0.50
N VAL A 103 3.74 -6.48 1.04
CA VAL A 103 4.17 -7.38 2.11
C VAL A 103 4.04 -6.61 3.42
N PHE A 104 3.25 -7.15 4.33
CA PHE A 104 2.95 -6.47 5.59
C PHE A 104 3.67 -7.12 6.77
N THR A 105 4.05 -6.29 7.74
CA THR A 105 4.38 -6.72 9.08
C THR A 105 3.34 -6.12 10.02
N PHE A 106 2.83 -6.91 10.94
CA PHE A 106 1.80 -6.48 11.88
C PHE A 106 2.37 -6.32 13.28
N LYS A 107 1.78 -5.40 14.03
CA LYS A 107 2.06 -5.23 15.45
C LYS A 107 0.71 -5.22 16.17
N GLY A 108 0.36 -6.34 16.80
CA GLY A 108 -0.97 -6.53 17.33
C GLY A 108 -2.00 -6.49 16.22
N ASP A 109 -3.03 -5.66 16.37
CA ASP A 109 -4.08 -5.50 15.38
C ASP A 109 -3.83 -4.35 14.40
N LYS A 110 -2.58 -3.85 14.34
CA LYS A 110 -2.21 -2.74 13.47
C LYS A 110 -1.13 -3.15 12.46
N ILE A 111 -1.07 -2.42 11.35
CA ILE A 111 -0.04 -2.59 10.34
C ILE A 111 1.18 -1.78 10.76
N ALA A 112 2.30 -2.46 10.99
CA ALA A 112 3.56 -1.80 11.34
C ALA A 112 4.37 -1.44 10.10
N VAL A 113 4.37 -2.30 9.08
CA VAL A 113 5.09 -2.04 7.82
C VAL A 113 4.20 -2.39 6.65
N LYS A 114 4.09 -1.46 5.70
CA LYS A 114 3.50 -1.69 4.37
C LYS A 114 4.63 -1.57 3.37
N ASN A 115 5.04 -2.69 2.80
CA ASN A 115 6.15 -2.76 1.87
C ASN A 115 5.62 -3.15 0.48
N SER A 116 5.66 -2.20 -0.45
CA SER A 116 5.02 -2.35 -1.76
C SER A 116 6.01 -2.78 -2.82
N TYR A 117 5.58 -3.70 -3.67
CA TYR A 117 6.31 -4.18 -4.83
C TYR A 117 5.42 -4.05 -6.06
N LEU A 118 5.99 -3.58 -7.16
CA LEU A 118 5.29 -3.50 -8.45
C LEU A 118 6.15 -4.13 -9.53
N LYS A 119 5.51 -4.88 -10.43
CA LYS A 119 6.19 -5.27 -11.65
C LYS A 119 6.41 -4.04 -12.52
N ASN A 120 7.47 -4.10 -13.32
CA ASN A 120 7.81 -3.04 -14.25
C ASN A 120 7.76 -3.60 -15.66
N ARG A 121 6.80 -3.11 -16.46
CA ARG A 121 6.65 -3.58 -17.84
C ARG A 121 7.61 -2.81 -18.76
N THR A 122 8.29 -3.55 -19.59
CA THR A 122 9.15 -2.97 -20.62
C THR A 122 8.43 -2.93 -21.96
N ALA A 123 8.88 -2.03 -22.84
CA ALA A 123 8.26 -1.88 -24.15
C ALA A 123 8.55 -3.09 -25.06
#